data_540f55a90efff162153ad3de4f79c578
#
_entry.id   540f55a90efff162153ad3de4f79c578
#
_cell.length_a   1.000
_cell.length_b   1.000
_cell.length_c   1.000
_cell.angle_alpha   90.00
_cell.angle_beta   90.00
_cell.angle_gamma   90.00
#
_symmetry.space_group_name_H-M   'P 1'
#
loop_
_entity.id
_entity.type
_entity.pdbx_description
1 polymer ?
#
loop_
_entity_poly.entity_id
_entity_poly.type
_entity_poly.pdbx_seq_one_letter_code
_entity_poly.pdbx_strand_id
1 'polypeptide(L)'
;MGLYKKSRYNILVPYNNETIVFNGFSGAIGKFDIDTMERFNNDKLTQQETEILLKKGILIPTDFDEIEVINASRINGICNDKIKNFRIWVTSACNARCYYCFENDIQSINMNIETADALVTYIGNTLKKDDVLKIVWFGGEPLLNTYIINYITEKLLKLCSKKNIRYRAN
;
A
#
# COMPACT_ATOMS: atom_id res chain seq x y z
N MET A 1 24.17 -27.92 -7.65
CA MET A 1 23.47 -26.81 -6.99
C MET A 1 22.08 -26.79 -7.57
N GLY A 2 21.04 -26.74 -6.76
CA GLY A 2 19.64 -26.73 -7.23
C GLY A 2 19.35 -25.47 -8.04
N LEU A 3 18.47 -25.60 -9.04
CA LEU A 3 18.03 -24.49 -9.89
C LEU A 3 17.11 -23.49 -9.15
N TYR A 4 16.73 -23.79 -7.91
CA TYR A 4 15.81 -23.01 -7.10
C TYR A 4 16.20 -23.00 -5.62
N LYS A 5 15.66 -22.03 -4.87
CA LYS A 5 15.78 -21.88 -3.42
C LYS A 5 14.42 -21.49 -2.82
N LYS A 6 14.27 -21.65 -1.52
CA LYS A 6 13.09 -21.18 -0.79
C LYS A 6 13.11 -19.67 -0.72
N SER A 7 11.95 -19.02 -0.97
CA SER A 7 11.81 -17.59 -0.77
C SER A 7 12.04 -17.24 0.71
N ARG A 8 12.76 -16.15 0.98
CA ARG A 8 12.98 -15.64 2.36
C ARG A 8 11.71 -15.06 2.99
N TYR A 9 10.71 -14.77 2.18
CA TYR A 9 9.43 -14.21 2.64
C TYR A 9 8.38 -15.28 2.91
N ASN A 10 8.76 -16.55 2.95
CA ASN A 10 7.87 -17.62 3.39
C ASN A 10 7.69 -17.58 4.91
N ILE A 11 6.46 -17.46 5.34
CA ILE A 11 6.03 -17.58 6.74
C ILE A 11 5.31 -18.92 6.86
N LEU A 12 5.79 -19.76 7.77
CA LEU A 12 5.29 -21.10 8.01
C LEU A 12 4.52 -21.11 9.33
N VAL A 13 3.24 -21.44 9.29
CA VAL A 13 2.37 -21.46 10.46
C VAL A 13 1.80 -22.88 10.63
N PRO A 14 2.21 -23.62 11.68
CA PRO A 14 1.59 -24.91 11.99
C PRO A 14 0.11 -24.74 12.30
N TYR A 15 -0.73 -25.58 11.71
CA TYR A 15 -2.16 -25.59 11.93
C TYR A 15 -2.70 -27.03 11.90
N ASN A 16 -3.10 -27.56 13.04
CA ASN A 16 -3.45 -28.96 13.22
C ASN A 16 -2.29 -29.89 12.74
N ASN A 17 -2.59 -30.85 11.85
CA ASN A 17 -1.59 -31.74 11.24
C ASN A 17 -1.04 -31.22 9.91
N GLU A 18 -1.14 -29.93 9.64
CA GLU A 18 -0.75 -29.29 8.39
C GLU A 18 0.10 -28.04 8.67
N THR A 19 0.71 -27.48 7.64
CA THR A 19 1.41 -26.21 7.73
C THR A 19 0.84 -25.26 6.68
N ILE A 20 0.39 -24.09 7.12
CA ILE A 20 0.03 -23.01 6.21
C ILE A 20 1.31 -22.27 5.86
N VAL A 21 1.55 -22.12 4.57
CA VAL A 21 2.67 -21.35 4.02
C VAL A 21 2.10 -20.07 3.41
N PHE A 22 2.51 -18.93 3.93
CA PHE A 22 2.21 -17.62 3.35
C PHE A 22 3.51 -17.00 2.85
N ASN A 23 3.52 -16.53 1.61
CA ASN A 23 4.65 -15.78 1.07
C ASN A 23 4.33 -14.29 1.04
N GLY A 24 5.04 -13.50 1.85
CA GLY A 24 4.82 -12.06 1.96
C GLY A 24 5.24 -11.25 0.72
N PHE A 25 6.04 -11.82 -0.18
CA PHE A 25 6.47 -11.15 -1.41
C PHE A 25 5.46 -11.36 -2.55
N SER A 26 5.04 -12.60 -2.78
CA SER A 26 4.09 -12.94 -3.86
C SER A 26 2.62 -12.85 -3.44
N GLY A 27 2.34 -12.81 -2.13
CA GLY A 27 1.00 -12.89 -1.57
C GLY A 27 0.39 -14.31 -1.63
N ALA A 28 1.14 -15.32 -2.06
CA ALA A 28 0.64 -16.66 -2.20
C ALA A 28 0.39 -17.32 -0.84
N ILE A 29 -0.72 -18.07 -0.75
CA ILE A 29 -1.03 -18.92 0.39
C ILE A 29 -1.10 -20.36 -0.11
N GLY A 30 -0.49 -21.27 0.65
CA GLY A 30 -0.53 -22.71 0.42
C GLY A 30 -0.78 -23.45 1.73
N LYS A 31 -1.24 -24.70 1.60
CA LYS A 31 -1.43 -25.62 2.71
C LYS A 31 -0.63 -26.89 2.39
N PHE A 32 0.26 -27.26 3.28
CA PHE A 32 1.12 -28.44 3.16
C PHE A 32 0.72 -29.45 4.22
N ASP A 33 0.51 -30.67 3.80
CA ASP A 33 0.45 -31.81 4.71
C ASP A 33 1.86 -32.12 5.28
N ILE A 34 1.92 -33.07 6.21
CA ILE A 34 3.16 -33.43 6.89
C ILE A 34 4.21 -33.94 5.88
N ASP A 35 3.79 -34.78 4.92
CA ASP A 35 4.69 -35.38 3.93
C ASP A 35 5.23 -34.33 2.94
N THR A 36 4.39 -33.44 2.48
CA THR A 36 4.79 -32.31 1.61
C THR A 36 5.73 -31.37 2.35
N MET A 37 5.46 -31.08 3.61
CA MET A 37 6.31 -30.22 4.43
C MET A 37 7.68 -30.86 4.69
N GLU A 38 7.73 -32.18 4.91
CA GLU A 38 8.99 -32.94 5.06
C GLU A 38 9.79 -32.86 3.74
N ARG A 39 9.15 -33.11 2.59
CA ARG A 39 9.82 -33.03 1.29
C ARG A 39 10.30 -31.61 1.01
N PHE A 40 9.50 -30.59 1.36
CA PHE A 40 9.88 -29.19 1.23
C PHE A 40 11.11 -28.85 2.07
N ASN A 41 11.16 -29.31 3.33
CA ASN A 41 12.30 -29.06 4.22
C ASN A 41 13.58 -29.72 3.77
N ASN A 42 13.47 -30.92 3.22
CA ASN A 42 14.61 -31.76 2.81
C ASN A 42 15.02 -31.57 1.34
N ASP A 43 14.44 -30.59 0.64
CA ASP A 43 14.67 -30.31 -0.79
C ASP A 43 14.40 -31.55 -1.68
N LYS A 44 13.38 -32.35 -1.32
CA LYS A 44 12.96 -33.58 -1.99
C LYS A 44 11.60 -33.51 -2.64
N LEU A 45 11.22 -32.31 -3.06
CA LEU A 45 9.96 -32.07 -3.74
C LEU A 45 9.91 -32.82 -5.09
N THR A 46 8.74 -33.29 -5.45
CA THR A 46 8.47 -33.79 -6.78
C THR A 46 8.57 -32.68 -7.82
N GLN A 47 8.72 -33.04 -9.08
CA GLN A 47 8.75 -32.06 -10.17
C GLN A 47 7.48 -31.21 -10.20
N GLN A 48 6.32 -31.84 -10.05
CA GLN A 48 5.02 -31.14 -10.05
C GLN A 48 4.89 -30.15 -8.88
N GLU A 49 5.28 -30.57 -7.66
CA GLU A 49 5.30 -29.69 -6.49
C GLU A 49 6.23 -28.50 -6.72
N THR A 50 7.42 -28.76 -7.23
CA THR A 50 8.41 -27.72 -7.54
C THR A 50 7.87 -26.69 -8.52
N GLU A 51 7.25 -27.11 -9.62
CA GLU A 51 6.65 -26.23 -10.63
C GLU A 51 5.53 -25.36 -10.03
N ILE A 52 4.66 -25.94 -9.20
CA ILE A 52 3.59 -25.21 -8.52
C ILE A 52 4.18 -24.18 -7.56
N LEU A 53 5.17 -24.54 -6.78
CA LEU A 53 5.76 -23.65 -5.77
C LEU A 53 6.58 -22.53 -6.40
N LEU A 54 7.25 -22.79 -7.52
CA LEU A 54 7.91 -21.75 -8.33
C LEU A 54 6.87 -20.75 -8.90
N LYS A 55 5.78 -21.26 -9.47
CA LYS A 55 4.69 -20.41 -9.99
C LYS A 55 4.04 -19.54 -8.90
N LYS A 56 4.02 -20.03 -7.65
CA LYS A 56 3.49 -19.33 -6.49
C LYS A 56 4.52 -18.38 -5.84
N GLY A 57 5.79 -18.43 -6.22
CA GLY A 57 6.86 -17.67 -5.59
C GLY A 57 7.24 -18.14 -4.18
N ILE A 58 6.78 -19.32 -3.77
CA ILE A 58 7.23 -20.00 -2.52
C ILE A 58 8.63 -20.55 -2.70
N LEU A 59 8.92 -21.09 -3.89
CA LEU A 59 10.27 -21.31 -4.40
C LEU A 59 10.58 -20.20 -5.43
N ILE A 60 11.86 -19.87 -5.53
CA ILE A 60 12.36 -18.87 -6.49
C ILE A 60 13.63 -19.40 -7.17
N PRO A 61 13.98 -18.95 -8.37
CA PRO A 61 15.27 -19.25 -8.99
C PRO A 61 16.42 -18.86 -8.07
N THR A 62 17.51 -19.61 -8.13
CA THR A 62 18.67 -19.39 -7.24
C THR A 62 19.33 -18.03 -7.44
N ASP A 63 19.31 -17.52 -8.66
CA ASP A 63 19.84 -16.21 -9.10
C ASP A 63 18.87 -15.05 -8.85
N PHE A 64 17.63 -15.32 -8.45
CA PHE A 64 16.64 -14.26 -8.17
C PHE A 64 16.89 -13.61 -6.80
N ASP A 65 17.14 -12.30 -6.80
CA ASP A 65 17.27 -11.50 -5.57
C ASP A 65 15.98 -10.71 -5.28
N GLU A 66 15.23 -11.21 -4.29
CA GLU A 66 13.97 -10.59 -3.83
C GLU A 66 14.20 -9.19 -3.25
N ILE A 67 15.35 -8.95 -2.61
CA ILE A 67 15.65 -7.63 -2.01
C ILE A 67 15.91 -6.62 -3.12
N GLU A 68 16.62 -7.00 -4.16
CA GLU A 68 16.88 -6.11 -5.30
C GLU A 68 15.57 -5.69 -5.96
N VAL A 69 14.64 -6.62 -6.18
CA VAL A 69 13.32 -6.32 -6.76
C VAL A 69 12.50 -5.39 -5.86
N ILE A 70 12.51 -5.60 -4.54
CA ILE A 70 11.83 -4.72 -3.59
C ILE A 70 12.45 -3.33 -3.59
N ASN A 71 13.78 -3.23 -3.58
CA ASN A 71 14.48 -1.97 -3.63
C ASN A 71 14.21 -1.22 -4.93
N ALA A 72 14.24 -1.90 -6.07
CA ALA A 72 13.89 -1.31 -7.37
C ALA A 72 12.44 -0.80 -7.38
N SER A 73 11.49 -1.57 -6.85
CA SER A 73 10.09 -1.16 -6.75
C SER A 73 9.90 0.04 -5.82
N ARG A 74 10.63 0.06 -4.70
CA ARG A 74 10.64 1.18 -3.75
C ARG A 74 11.21 2.44 -4.38
N ILE A 75 12.36 2.33 -5.05
CA ILE A 75 13.00 3.45 -5.75
C ILE A 75 12.06 4.00 -6.83
N ASN A 76 11.46 3.13 -7.66
CA ASN A 76 10.48 3.54 -8.64
C ASN A 76 9.26 4.24 -8.03
N GLY A 77 8.80 3.78 -6.86
CA GLY A 77 7.70 4.42 -6.13
C GLY A 77 8.06 5.80 -5.57
N ILE A 78 9.30 5.98 -5.09
CA ILE A 78 9.81 7.24 -4.54
C ILE A 78 10.18 8.22 -5.68
N CYS A 79 10.81 7.72 -6.74
CA CYS A 79 11.30 8.53 -7.86
C CYS A 79 10.25 8.78 -8.95
N ASN A 80 9.03 8.25 -8.80
CA ASN A 80 7.97 8.52 -9.75
C ASN A 80 7.40 9.93 -9.55
N ASP A 81 8.09 10.91 -10.11
CA ASP A 81 7.74 12.33 -10.01
C ASP A 81 6.34 12.67 -10.59
N LYS A 82 5.72 11.74 -11.32
CA LYS A 82 4.36 11.92 -11.86
C LYS A 82 3.25 11.68 -10.85
N ILE A 83 3.52 11.01 -9.72
CA ILE A 83 2.50 10.75 -8.69
C ILE A 83 2.69 11.74 -7.56
N LYS A 84 1.74 12.68 -7.42
CA LYS A 84 1.69 13.65 -6.33
C LYS A 84 0.70 13.18 -5.28
N ASN A 85 1.18 12.81 -4.10
CA ASN A 85 0.36 12.34 -2.99
C ASN A 85 0.24 13.45 -1.93
N PHE A 86 -0.99 13.79 -1.57
CA PHE A 86 -1.28 14.72 -0.47
C PHE A 86 -2.19 14.04 0.54
N ARG A 87 -1.81 14.14 1.81
CA ARG A 87 -2.68 13.82 2.93
C ARG A 87 -3.16 15.12 3.53
N ILE A 88 -4.46 15.35 3.49
CA ILE A 88 -5.08 16.61 3.85
C ILE A 88 -5.87 16.42 5.13
N TRP A 89 -5.47 17.13 6.17
CA TRP A 89 -6.14 17.15 7.46
C TRP A 89 -7.20 18.25 7.45
N VAL A 90 -8.47 17.87 7.34
CA VAL A 90 -9.60 18.81 7.22
C VAL A 90 -10.23 19.16 8.56
N THR A 91 -10.05 18.31 9.58
CA THR A 91 -10.57 18.54 10.93
C THR A 91 -9.85 17.66 11.94
N SER A 92 -9.69 18.12 13.17
CA SER A 92 -9.31 17.29 14.32
C SER A 92 -10.50 16.80 15.12
N ALA A 93 -11.74 17.21 14.76
CA ALA A 93 -12.94 16.69 15.38
C ALA A 93 -13.13 15.19 15.05
N CYS A 94 -13.56 14.40 16.04
CA CYS A 94 -13.86 13.00 15.86
C CYS A 94 -15.05 12.59 16.72
N ASN A 95 -15.93 11.75 16.17
CA ASN A 95 -17.06 11.17 16.87
C ASN A 95 -16.75 9.78 17.44
N ALA A 96 -15.55 9.24 17.21
CA ALA A 96 -15.05 8.02 17.85
C ALA A 96 -14.25 8.33 19.14
N ARG A 97 -13.98 7.29 19.93
CA ARG A 97 -13.19 7.37 21.18
C ARG A 97 -12.26 6.16 21.25
N CYS A 98 -11.38 6.05 20.25
CA CYS A 98 -10.43 4.95 20.19
C CYS A 98 -9.38 5.09 21.30
N TYR A 99 -9.18 4.05 22.10
CA TYR A 99 -8.26 4.09 23.26
C TYR A 99 -6.80 4.31 22.87
N TYR A 100 -6.42 4.02 21.63
CA TYR A 100 -5.08 4.20 21.07
C TYR A 100 -4.92 5.49 20.24
N CYS A 101 -5.93 6.37 20.25
CA CYS A 101 -5.92 7.55 19.40
C CYS A 101 -4.91 8.59 19.93
N PHE A 102 -3.97 8.97 19.09
CA PHE A 102 -2.99 10.02 19.42
C PHE A 102 -3.59 11.43 19.41
N GLU A 103 -4.82 11.58 18.93
CA GLU A 103 -5.55 12.86 18.83
C GLU A 103 -6.55 13.11 19.98
N ASN A 104 -6.60 12.23 20.99
CA ASN A 104 -7.60 12.32 22.05
C ASN A 104 -7.60 13.65 22.81
N ASP A 105 -6.44 14.28 22.96
CA ASP A 105 -6.26 15.52 23.72
C ASP A 105 -6.09 16.76 22.83
N ILE A 106 -6.31 16.63 21.52
CA ILE A 106 -6.18 17.74 20.57
C ILE A 106 -7.48 18.55 20.56
N GLN A 107 -7.36 19.87 20.73
CA GLN A 107 -8.49 20.78 20.55
C GLN A 107 -9.11 20.61 19.16
N SER A 108 -10.44 20.53 19.09
CA SER A 108 -11.15 20.42 17.81
C SER A 108 -10.97 21.68 16.96
N ILE A 109 -10.30 21.53 15.84
CA ILE A 109 -10.05 22.58 14.84
C ILE A 109 -10.56 22.10 13.49
N ASN A 110 -11.28 22.97 12.80
CA ASN A 110 -11.73 22.73 11.43
C ASN A 110 -10.93 23.60 10.45
N MET A 111 -10.57 23.05 9.30
CA MET A 111 -9.99 23.83 8.21
C MET A 111 -11.01 24.87 7.73
N ASN A 112 -10.59 26.11 7.58
CA ASN A 112 -11.40 27.19 7.01
C ASN A 112 -11.18 27.29 5.48
N ILE A 113 -12.01 28.10 4.83
CA ILE A 113 -11.96 28.31 3.36
C ILE A 113 -10.65 28.94 2.92
N GLU A 114 -10.11 29.88 3.68
CA GLU A 114 -8.86 30.57 3.35
C GLU A 114 -7.69 29.57 3.29
N THR A 115 -7.58 28.68 4.28
CA THR A 115 -6.60 27.59 4.29
C THR A 115 -6.82 26.62 3.13
N ALA A 116 -8.08 26.28 2.84
CA ALA A 116 -8.42 25.41 1.72
C ALA A 116 -8.00 26.02 0.37
N ASP A 117 -8.19 27.31 0.17
CA ASP A 117 -7.78 28.04 -1.04
C ASP A 117 -6.25 28.10 -1.20
N ALA A 118 -5.54 28.39 -0.12
CA ALA A 118 -4.10 28.37 -0.11
C ALA A 118 -3.56 26.96 -0.45
N LEU A 119 -4.17 25.91 0.09
CA LEU A 119 -3.82 24.52 -0.19
C LEU A 119 -4.07 24.16 -1.66
N VAL A 120 -5.23 24.50 -2.22
CA VAL A 120 -5.54 24.24 -3.63
C VAL A 120 -4.55 24.97 -4.55
N THR A 121 -4.18 26.19 -4.21
CA THR A 121 -3.17 26.98 -4.94
C THR A 121 -1.81 26.29 -4.88
N TYR A 122 -1.38 25.88 -3.69
CA TYR A 122 -0.13 25.13 -3.49
C TYR A 122 -0.08 23.84 -4.31
N ILE A 123 -1.13 23.02 -4.21
CA ILE A 123 -1.24 21.79 -5.00
C ILE A 123 -1.17 22.11 -6.49
N GLY A 124 -1.92 23.10 -6.95
CA GLY A 124 -1.95 23.53 -8.35
C GLY A 124 -0.59 23.92 -8.90
N ASN A 125 0.25 24.56 -8.08
CA ASN A 125 1.60 24.97 -8.46
C ASN A 125 2.59 23.80 -8.53
N THR A 126 2.33 22.70 -7.81
CA THR A 126 3.17 21.49 -7.82
C THR A 126 2.85 20.57 -8.99
N LEU A 127 1.65 20.65 -9.55
CA LEU A 127 1.14 19.74 -10.56
C LEU A 127 1.59 20.12 -11.96
N LYS A 128 2.14 19.14 -12.68
CA LYS A 128 2.50 19.21 -14.10
C LYS A 128 1.45 18.47 -14.95
N LYS A 129 1.47 18.72 -16.25
CA LYS A 129 0.63 18.00 -17.21
C LYS A 129 0.90 16.48 -17.12
N ASP A 130 -0.17 15.69 -17.21
CA ASP A 130 -0.16 14.23 -17.17
C ASP A 130 0.27 13.61 -15.82
N ASP A 131 0.32 14.41 -14.74
CA ASP A 131 0.51 13.90 -13.39
C ASP A 131 -0.69 13.09 -12.91
N VAL A 132 -0.49 12.35 -11.82
CA VAL A 132 -1.54 11.68 -11.04
C VAL A 132 -1.61 12.32 -9.68
N LEU A 133 -2.70 13.01 -9.39
CA LEU A 133 -2.98 13.57 -8.07
C LEU A 133 -3.72 12.55 -7.21
N LYS A 134 -3.12 12.19 -6.07
CA LYS A 134 -3.75 11.34 -5.05
C LYS A 134 -3.99 12.17 -3.79
N ILE A 135 -5.23 12.19 -3.33
CA ILE A 135 -5.64 12.83 -2.09
C ILE A 135 -6.05 11.74 -1.09
N VAL A 136 -5.56 11.86 0.13
CA VAL A 136 -6.05 11.09 1.28
C VAL A 136 -6.62 12.09 2.27
N TRP A 137 -7.93 12.01 2.48
CA TRP A 137 -8.59 12.81 3.50
C TRP A 137 -8.25 12.27 4.87
N PHE A 138 -7.83 13.14 5.76
CA PHE A 138 -7.33 12.78 7.08
C PHE A 138 -7.83 13.74 8.15
N GLY A 139 -7.67 13.35 9.42
CA GLY A 139 -8.06 14.11 10.58
C GLY A 139 -8.59 13.18 11.67
N GLY A 140 -9.31 13.70 12.63
CA GLY A 140 -10.05 12.88 13.57
C GLY A 140 -11.03 11.97 12.82
N GLU A 141 -12.17 12.54 12.38
CA GLU A 141 -13.06 11.91 11.40
C GLU A 141 -13.30 12.93 10.25
N PRO A 142 -12.63 12.74 9.09
CA PRO A 142 -12.69 13.72 7.99
C PRO A 142 -14.11 14.02 7.52
N LEU A 143 -15.01 13.04 7.58
CA LEU A 143 -16.41 13.20 7.15
C LEU A 143 -17.22 14.16 8.04
N LEU A 144 -16.70 14.57 9.19
CA LEU A 144 -17.31 15.65 9.98
C LEU A 144 -17.13 17.04 9.34
N ASN A 145 -16.22 17.16 8.36
CA ASN A 145 -16.04 18.40 7.60
C ASN A 145 -16.21 18.19 6.08
N THR A 146 -17.30 17.54 5.69
CA THR A 146 -17.64 17.27 4.28
C THR A 146 -17.76 18.52 3.44
N TYR A 147 -18.12 19.65 4.04
CA TYR A 147 -18.18 20.95 3.35
C TYR A 147 -16.83 21.32 2.74
N ILE A 148 -15.75 21.26 3.53
CA ILE A 148 -14.39 21.56 3.06
C ILE A 148 -13.87 20.50 2.11
N ILE A 149 -14.17 19.22 2.35
CA ILE A 149 -13.82 18.12 1.42
C ILE A 149 -14.41 18.40 0.03
N ASN A 150 -15.71 18.69 -0.05
CA ASN A 150 -16.38 18.97 -1.30
C ASN A 150 -15.82 20.23 -1.97
N TYR A 151 -15.62 21.30 -1.21
CA TYR A 151 -15.06 22.55 -1.69
C TYR A 151 -13.69 22.39 -2.36
N ILE A 152 -12.76 21.69 -1.69
CA ILE A 152 -11.42 21.39 -2.22
C ILE A 152 -11.54 20.46 -3.43
N THR A 153 -12.35 19.41 -3.35
CA THR A 153 -12.54 18.43 -4.42
C THR A 153 -12.99 19.09 -5.71
N GLU A 154 -14.01 19.96 -5.65
CA GLU A 154 -14.51 20.66 -6.84
C GLU A 154 -13.43 21.54 -7.51
N LYS A 155 -12.65 22.26 -6.70
CA LYS A 155 -11.56 23.09 -7.21
C LYS A 155 -10.44 22.26 -7.82
N LEU A 156 -10.05 21.17 -7.17
CA LEU A 156 -9.02 20.27 -7.68
C LEU A 156 -9.47 19.56 -8.96
N LEU A 157 -10.72 19.11 -9.06
CA LEU A 157 -11.27 18.51 -10.28
C LEU A 157 -11.24 19.49 -11.46
N LYS A 158 -11.63 20.75 -11.26
CA LYS A 158 -11.54 21.80 -12.28
C LYS A 158 -10.10 22.02 -12.74
N LEU A 159 -9.15 22.02 -11.80
CA LEU A 159 -7.72 22.18 -12.10
C LEU A 159 -7.15 20.95 -12.84
N CYS A 160 -7.50 19.74 -12.40
CA CYS A 160 -7.05 18.49 -13.00
C CYS A 160 -7.56 18.35 -14.45
N SER A 161 -8.81 18.70 -14.72
CA SER A 161 -9.39 18.70 -16.06
C SER A 161 -8.61 19.62 -17.01
N LYS A 162 -8.23 20.83 -16.57
CA LYS A 162 -7.47 21.78 -17.39
C LYS A 162 -6.05 21.32 -17.75
N LYS A 163 -5.41 20.52 -16.89
CA LYS A 163 -4.02 20.05 -17.04
C LYS A 163 -3.90 18.60 -17.49
N ASN A 164 -5.00 17.92 -17.81
CA ASN A 164 -5.04 16.48 -18.11
C ASN A 164 -4.45 15.61 -17.00
N ILE A 165 -4.80 15.93 -15.76
CA ILE A 165 -4.31 15.23 -14.56
C ILE A 165 -5.35 14.22 -14.12
N ARG A 166 -4.91 13.00 -13.79
CA ARG A 166 -5.77 11.97 -13.21
C ARG A 166 -5.92 12.22 -11.71
N TYR A 167 -7.15 12.45 -11.27
CA TYR A 167 -7.49 12.64 -9.85
C TYR A 167 -7.94 11.32 -9.21
N ARG A 168 -7.49 11.05 -7.98
CA ARG A 168 -7.93 9.96 -7.10
C ARG A 168 -8.02 10.49 -5.68
N ALA A 169 -9.11 10.15 -4.95
CA ALA A 169 -9.26 10.47 -3.53
C ALA A 169 -9.77 9.24 -2.75
N ASN A 170 -9.34 9.12 -1.50
CA ASN A 170 -9.78 8.10 -0.53
C ASN A 170 -10.19 8.81 0.76
#